data_ca0cff887d2988a0c624eadc96d857ff
#
_entry.id   ca0cff887d2988a0c624eadc96d857ff
#
_cell.length_a   1.000
_cell.length_b   1.000
_cell.length_c   1.000
_cell.angle_alpha   90.00
_cell.angle_beta   90.00
_cell.angle_gamma   90.00
#
_symmetry.space_group_name_H-M   'P 1'
#
loop_
_entity.id
_entity.type
_entity.pdbx_description
1 polymer ?
#
loop_
_entity_poly.entity_id
_entity_poly.type
_entity_poly.pdbx_seq_one_letter_code
_entity_poly.pdbx_strand_id
1 'polypeptide(L)'
;GAGLEPADLLTALTALAESKKATAVAPDKGKSIYQEKELVYEDESAFIYRRGDTTNKIYYLRFYDKKRKKPFIKSLGEKDRIKALTKARLIYQDLKGKVDRGERLKTITAEELIKIHLDQYEKKITPIPRQGITPESFKLKKYYLSNWLEFLEHIGMSKRSIDQVKPEWTRDYGYWLLKKPRPDGKTRGVEQINNSITEITKMYHQVAVRDRYISKDQVPEIDRLKQAPDDSYKRDILSMEQYERLWRFMYYKWIPEKGITPIEKQKRTIFYNVIGILYNTGLRPKELLGLKVLEITKNEADTKELQQTHLKIKIRATNSKTGKSRIIVSPIKKRVDRIKKAYKELGVEHLPQDNFIFNPQSKERKPYTRQALYQRLQEVLEKSGLKEELAEDSKKVSLYSSRHAFITWRLRYGNVPIHLVAKVAGTSIQKIEQTYGHIEVEKQTELLTRNQGRARTAEVDLESKLEVEELSTDL
;
A
#
# COMPACT_ATOMS: atom_id res chain seq x y z
N GLY A 1 -18.49 3.15 33.08
CA GLY A 1 -17.91 1.85 33.15
C GLY A 1 -16.45 1.96 33.48
N ALA A 2 -16.03 1.44 34.65
CA ALA A 2 -14.67 1.49 35.14
C ALA A 2 -13.78 0.54 34.33
N GLY A 3 -12.72 1.06 33.73
CA GLY A 3 -11.68 0.27 33.09
C GLY A 3 -10.76 -0.29 34.17
N LEU A 4 -10.45 -1.58 34.07
CA LEU A 4 -9.46 -2.23 34.93
C LEU A 4 -8.06 -1.69 34.62
N GLU A 5 -7.31 -1.35 35.64
CA GLU A 5 -5.93 -0.87 35.56
C GLU A 5 -5.00 -1.98 35.05
N PRO A 6 -3.92 -1.67 34.30
CA PRO A 6 -2.98 -2.64 33.75
C PRO A 6 -2.32 -3.55 34.78
N ALA A 7 -2.25 -3.14 36.06
CA ALA A 7 -1.72 -3.93 37.16
C ALA A 7 -2.62 -5.10 37.53
N ASP A 8 -3.94 -4.94 37.43
CA ASP A 8 -4.92 -5.97 37.75
C ASP A 8 -4.95 -7.09 36.71
N LEU A 9 -4.67 -6.75 35.44
CA LEU A 9 -4.54 -7.72 34.34
C LEU A 9 -3.28 -8.58 34.50
N LEU A 10 -2.19 -7.99 34.98
CA LEU A 10 -0.94 -8.74 35.23
C LEU A 10 -1.11 -9.71 36.38
N THR A 11 -1.80 -9.30 37.45
CA THR A 11 -2.10 -10.14 38.60
C THR A 11 -3.04 -11.29 38.27
N ALA A 12 -4.06 -11.04 37.44
CA ALA A 12 -4.97 -12.07 36.95
C ALA A 12 -4.28 -13.09 36.03
N LEU A 13 -3.36 -12.65 35.17
CA LEU A 13 -2.56 -13.52 34.29
C LEU A 13 -1.56 -14.37 35.09
N THR A 14 -0.98 -13.82 36.15
CA THR A 14 -0.07 -14.56 37.03
C THR A 14 -0.82 -15.62 37.84
N ALA A 15 -2.00 -15.28 38.38
CA ALA A 15 -2.87 -16.23 39.07
C ALA A 15 -3.37 -17.35 38.13
N LEU A 16 -3.65 -17.06 36.85
CA LEU A 16 -4.02 -18.07 35.86
C LEU A 16 -2.84 -18.99 35.47
N ALA A 17 -1.63 -18.47 35.47
CA ALA A 17 -0.41 -19.24 35.24
C ALA A 17 -0.07 -20.15 36.41
N GLU A 18 -0.30 -19.70 37.62
CA GLU A 18 -0.11 -20.50 38.86
C GLU A 18 -1.19 -21.57 39.04
N SER A 19 -2.46 -21.28 38.69
CA SER A 19 -3.53 -22.28 38.73
C SER A 19 -3.32 -23.43 37.70
N LYS A 20 -2.65 -23.16 36.59
CA LYS A 20 -2.24 -24.18 35.61
C LYS A 20 -1.03 -25.01 36.04
N LYS A 21 -0.24 -24.53 37.01
CA LYS A 21 0.84 -25.32 37.62
C LYS A 21 0.38 -26.25 38.72
N ALA A 22 -0.76 -25.96 39.36
CA ALA A 22 -1.26 -26.73 40.49
C ALA A 22 -1.98 -28.06 40.14
N THR A 23 -2.18 -28.36 38.85
CA THR A 23 -2.79 -29.63 38.40
C THR A 23 -1.83 -30.61 37.73
N ALA A 24 -0.53 -30.36 37.78
CA ALA A 24 0.49 -31.33 37.39
C ALA A 24 0.73 -32.29 38.60
N VAL A 25 -0.03 -33.37 38.65
CA VAL A 25 0.31 -34.51 39.53
C VAL A 25 1.72 -34.94 39.18
N ALA A 26 2.62 -34.90 40.19
CA ALA A 26 3.98 -35.37 40.03
C ALA A 26 3.97 -36.83 39.55
N PRO A 27 4.79 -37.20 38.53
CA PRO A 27 4.81 -38.55 38.02
C PRO A 27 5.36 -39.48 39.08
N ASP A 28 4.62 -40.55 39.33
CA ASP A 28 5.03 -41.69 40.17
C ASP A 28 6.38 -42.24 39.64
N LYS A 29 7.43 -42.14 40.44
CA LYS A 29 8.77 -42.57 40.10
C LYS A 29 8.85 -44.09 40.02
N GLY A 30 8.35 -44.72 38.93
CA GLY A 30 8.43 -46.17 38.75
C GLY A 30 7.81 -46.72 37.49
N LYS A 31 6.91 -46.01 36.82
CA LYS A 31 6.28 -46.50 35.59
C LYS A 31 6.89 -45.87 34.35
N SER A 32 7.37 -46.69 33.43
CA SER A 32 7.82 -46.24 32.12
C SER A 32 6.72 -45.40 31.44
N ILE A 33 7.09 -44.20 30.95
CA ILE A 33 6.17 -43.35 30.19
C ILE A 33 5.65 -44.07 28.93
N TYR A 34 6.42 -45.04 28.42
CA TYR A 34 6.12 -45.79 27.22
C TYR A 34 5.58 -47.18 27.60
N GLN A 35 4.25 -47.34 27.64
CA GLN A 35 3.59 -48.64 27.84
C GLN A 35 3.13 -49.20 26.50
N GLU A 36 3.04 -50.54 26.38
CA GLU A 36 2.61 -51.23 25.16
C GLU A 36 3.34 -50.76 23.91
N LYS A 37 4.66 -50.64 23.98
CA LYS A 37 5.51 -50.18 22.88
C LYS A 37 5.54 -51.21 21.75
N GLU A 38 5.24 -50.80 20.51
CA GLU A 38 5.29 -51.62 19.31
C GLU A 38 5.90 -50.86 18.14
N LEU A 39 6.82 -51.47 17.41
CA LEU A 39 7.46 -50.89 16.24
C LEU A 39 6.46 -50.75 15.09
N VAL A 40 6.54 -49.61 14.36
CA VAL A 40 5.71 -49.36 13.18
C VAL A 40 6.18 -50.17 11.99
N TYR A 41 7.51 -50.27 11.85
CA TYR A 41 8.25 -51.14 10.92
C TYR A 41 9.49 -51.67 11.64
N GLU A 42 10.24 -52.54 10.98
CA GLU A 42 11.50 -53.10 11.52
C GLU A 42 12.56 -52.05 11.85
N ASP A 43 12.42 -50.85 11.27
CA ASP A 43 13.21 -49.67 11.56
C ASP A 43 12.84 -49.10 12.95
N GLU A 44 13.76 -49.16 13.91
CA GLU A 44 13.58 -48.66 15.28
C GLU A 44 13.30 -47.14 15.37
N SER A 45 13.26 -46.42 14.26
CA SER A 45 13.02 -44.99 14.23
C SER A 45 11.60 -44.58 14.64
N ALA A 46 10.62 -45.50 14.56
CA ALA A 46 9.23 -45.23 14.90
C ALA A 46 8.55 -46.37 15.66
N PHE A 47 7.80 -45.99 16.68
CA PHE A 47 6.96 -46.93 17.42
C PHE A 47 5.68 -46.26 17.91
N ILE A 48 4.63 -47.10 18.10
CA ILE A 48 3.44 -46.69 18.82
C ILE A 48 3.56 -47.08 20.31
N TYR A 49 2.90 -46.30 21.15
CA TYR A 49 2.90 -46.57 22.60
C TYR A 49 1.69 -45.92 23.26
N ARG A 50 1.34 -46.41 24.44
CA ARG A 50 0.43 -45.73 25.37
C ARG A 50 1.21 -44.99 26.44
N ARG A 51 0.66 -43.85 26.85
CA ARG A 51 1.27 -43.06 27.94
C ARG A 51 0.87 -43.65 29.29
N GLY A 52 1.86 -43.94 30.14
CA GLY A 52 1.66 -44.45 31.49
C GLY A 52 1.23 -43.37 32.50
N ASP A 53 1.38 -42.09 32.14
CA ASP A 53 1.06 -40.94 32.98
C ASP A 53 -0.35 -40.36 32.72
N THR A 54 -1.15 -41.00 31.89
CA THR A 54 -2.51 -40.57 31.58
C THR A 54 -3.53 -41.71 31.73
N THR A 55 -4.74 -41.37 32.15
CA THR A 55 -5.88 -42.30 32.21
C THR A 55 -6.46 -42.62 30.83
N ASN A 56 -6.10 -41.85 29.82
CA ASN A 56 -6.56 -42.00 28.46
C ASN A 56 -5.78 -43.12 27.75
N LYS A 57 -6.44 -44.26 27.47
CA LYS A 57 -5.83 -45.43 26.84
C LYS A 57 -5.62 -45.29 25.33
N ILE A 58 -5.36 -44.08 24.77
CA ILE A 58 -5.10 -43.90 23.36
C ILE A 58 -3.61 -44.12 23.02
N TYR A 59 -3.37 -44.59 21.80
CA TYR A 59 -2.02 -44.74 21.27
C TYR A 59 -1.44 -43.45 20.75
N TYR A 60 -0.11 -43.31 20.89
CA TYR A 60 0.71 -42.24 20.37
C TYR A 60 1.75 -42.83 19.42
N LEU A 61 2.05 -42.11 18.34
CA LEU A 61 3.20 -42.39 17.49
C LEU A 61 4.39 -41.56 17.97
N ARG A 62 5.55 -42.19 18.13
CA ARG A 62 6.83 -41.53 18.30
C ARG A 62 7.70 -41.89 17.10
N PHE A 63 8.15 -40.88 16.38
CA PHE A 63 9.10 -40.97 15.28
C PHE A 63 10.37 -40.20 15.65
N TYR A 64 11.56 -40.80 15.46
CA TYR A 64 12.82 -40.16 15.78
C TYR A 64 13.55 -39.76 14.50
N ASP A 65 13.69 -38.43 14.26
CA ASP A 65 14.48 -37.91 13.17
C ASP A 65 15.98 -37.99 13.51
N LYS A 66 16.69 -38.96 12.94
CA LYS A 66 18.11 -39.18 13.15
C LYS A 66 18.98 -38.00 12.68
N LYS A 67 18.54 -37.27 11.61
CA LYS A 67 19.28 -36.12 11.08
C LYS A 67 19.20 -34.91 12.02
N ARG A 68 18.04 -34.68 12.61
CA ARG A 68 17.79 -33.52 13.52
C ARG A 68 17.93 -33.86 14.99
N LYS A 69 18.15 -35.13 15.33
CA LYS A 69 18.27 -35.64 16.70
C LYS A 69 17.08 -35.23 17.59
N LYS A 70 15.88 -35.21 17.05
CA LYS A 70 14.64 -34.81 17.76
C LYS A 70 13.50 -35.79 17.52
N PRO A 71 12.73 -36.14 18.59
CA PRO A 71 11.52 -36.96 18.45
C PRO A 71 10.34 -36.12 17.96
N PHE A 72 9.53 -36.70 17.08
CA PHE A 72 8.20 -36.26 16.74
C PHE A 72 7.19 -37.13 17.42
N ILE A 73 6.25 -36.58 18.16
CA ILE A 73 5.22 -37.30 18.89
C ILE A 73 3.85 -36.80 18.45
N LYS A 74 2.96 -37.72 18.09
CA LYS A 74 1.60 -37.40 17.67
C LYS A 74 0.61 -38.38 18.28
N SER A 75 -0.50 -37.88 18.84
CA SER A 75 -1.63 -38.72 19.24
C SER A 75 -2.30 -39.34 18.02
N LEU A 76 -2.60 -40.62 18.06
CA LEU A 76 -3.31 -41.31 16.99
C LEU A 76 -4.85 -41.23 17.16
N GLY A 77 -5.32 -40.89 18.38
CA GLY A 77 -6.75 -40.82 18.70
C GLY A 77 -7.42 -42.19 18.75
N GLU A 78 -6.65 -43.29 18.65
CA GLU A 78 -7.12 -44.69 18.58
C GLU A 78 -6.83 -45.41 19.88
N LYS A 79 -7.80 -46.19 20.34
CA LYS A 79 -7.65 -47.10 21.49
C LYS A 79 -7.37 -48.55 21.04
N ASP A 80 -7.77 -48.87 19.82
CA ASP A 80 -7.51 -50.16 19.20
C ASP A 80 -6.09 -50.21 18.64
N ARG A 81 -5.36 -51.27 18.95
CA ARG A 81 -3.96 -51.49 18.58
C ARG A 81 -3.78 -51.59 17.06
N ILE A 82 -4.62 -52.37 16.39
CA ILE A 82 -4.49 -52.61 14.94
C ILE A 82 -4.79 -51.33 14.16
N LYS A 83 -5.86 -50.60 14.52
CA LYS A 83 -6.20 -49.32 13.91
C LYS A 83 -5.13 -48.29 14.16
N ALA A 84 -4.56 -48.23 15.37
CA ALA A 84 -3.46 -47.35 15.71
C ALA A 84 -2.20 -47.65 14.88
N LEU A 85 -1.84 -48.92 14.70
CA LEU A 85 -0.68 -49.32 13.90
C LEU A 85 -0.86 -48.98 12.41
N THR A 86 -2.04 -49.23 11.84
CA THR A 86 -2.36 -48.87 10.45
C THR A 86 -2.24 -47.38 10.24
N LYS A 87 -2.80 -46.58 11.13
CA LYS A 87 -2.72 -45.12 11.10
C LYS A 87 -1.28 -44.63 11.28
N ALA A 88 -0.52 -45.25 12.15
CA ALA A 88 0.88 -44.93 12.38
C ALA A 88 1.75 -45.19 11.14
N ARG A 89 1.48 -46.27 10.41
CA ARG A 89 2.21 -46.60 9.16
C ARG A 89 2.03 -45.54 8.09
N LEU A 90 0.80 -45.03 7.90
CA LEU A 90 0.53 -43.94 6.95
C LEU A 90 1.26 -42.66 7.36
N ILE A 91 1.19 -42.30 8.66
CA ILE A 91 1.87 -41.10 9.18
C ILE A 91 3.39 -41.26 9.08
N TYR A 92 3.93 -42.42 9.34
CA TYR A 92 5.37 -42.72 9.24
C TYR A 92 5.88 -42.48 7.82
N GLN A 93 5.17 -42.97 6.80
CA GLN A 93 5.56 -42.76 5.39
C GLN A 93 5.59 -41.29 5.02
N ASP A 94 4.60 -40.50 5.43
CA ASP A 94 4.57 -39.06 5.25
C ASP A 94 5.77 -38.36 5.94
N LEU A 95 6.02 -38.73 7.21
CA LEU A 95 7.13 -38.15 7.98
C LEU A 95 8.49 -38.51 7.37
N LYS A 96 8.67 -39.73 6.88
CA LYS A 96 9.89 -40.18 6.21
C LYS A 96 10.09 -39.40 4.91
N GLY A 97 9.04 -39.26 4.09
CA GLY A 97 9.07 -38.42 2.89
C GLY A 97 9.45 -36.97 3.20
N LYS A 98 8.91 -36.39 4.28
CA LYS A 98 9.28 -35.03 4.74
C LYS A 98 10.77 -34.92 5.14
N VAL A 99 11.29 -35.94 5.86
CA VAL A 99 12.72 -35.99 6.22
C VAL A 99 13.59 -36.08 4.99
N ASP A 100 13.23 -36.90 4.00
CA ASP A 100 14.01 -37.09 2.77
C ASP A 100 14.03 -35.81 1.92
N ARG A 101 12.92 -35.08 1.85
CA ARG A 101 12.82 -33.76 1.21
C ARG A 101 13.43 -32.63 2.06
N GLY A 102 13.90 -32.94 3.28
CA GLY A 102 14.47 -31.96 4.21
C GLY A 102 13.46 -30.98 4.82
N GLU A 103 12.17 -31.30 4.75
CA GLU A 103 11.08 -30.52 5.32
C GLU A 103 11.00 -30.64 6.83
N ARG A 104 10.35 -29.68 7.51
CA ARG A 104 10.13 -29.77 8.96
C ARG A 104 9.03 -30.76 9.27
N LEU A 105 9.22 -31.58 10.29
CA LEU A 105 8.20 -32.52 10.78
C LEU A 105 7.03 -31.84 11.49
N LYS A 106 7.30 -30.73 12.17
CA LYS A 106 6.27 -29.85 12.75
C LYS A 106 6.14 -28.63 11.86
N THR A 107 4.95 -28.42 11.36
CA THR A 107 4.55 -27.20 10.70
C THR A 107 3.89 -26.24 11.68
N ILE A 108 3.60 -25.06 11.24
CA ILE A 108 3.03 -23.96 12.02
C ILE A 108 1.62 -23.63 11.52
N THR A 109 0.86 -22.93 12.34
CA THR A 109 -0.44 -22.37 11.94
C THR A 109 -0.24 -21.13 11.04
N ALA A 110 -1.29 -20.71 10.36
CA ALA A 110 -1.26 -19.47 9.57
C ALA A 110 -1.01 -18.25 10.46
N GLU A 111 -1.52 -18.23 11.68
CA GLU A 111 -1.29 -17.16 12.65
C GLU A 111 0.18 -17.06 13.05
N GLU A 112 0.82 -18.19 13.34
CA GLU A 112 2.26 -18.24 13.65
C GLU A 112 3.11 -17.80 12.43
N LEU A 113 2.73 -18.22 11.22
CA LEU A 113 3.38 -17.81 9.98
C LEU A 113 3.30 -16.30 9.77
N ILE A 114 2.11 -15.73 9.96
CA ILE A 114 1.87 -14.27 9.88
C ILE A 114 2.74 -13.55 10.91
N LYS A 115 2.78 -14.02 12.14
CA LYS A 115 3.62 -13.42 13.18
C LYS A 115 5.10 -13.39 12.78
N ILE A 116 5.65 -14.54 12.35
CA ILE A 116 7.05 -14.63 11.92
C ILE A 116 7.33 -13.64 10.76
N HIS A 117 6.42 -13.55 9.80
CA HIS A 117 6.56 -12.67 8.65
C HIS A 117 6.50 -11.19 9.05
N LEU A 118 5.57 -10.81 9.93
CA LEU A 118 5.46 -9.46 10.44
C LEU A 118 6.66 -9.06 11.30
N ASP A 119 7.17 -9.94 12.15
CA ASP A 119 8.37 -9.70 12.96
C ASP A 119 9.61 -9.42 12.09
N GLN A 120 9.71 -10.06 10.90
CA GLN A 120 10.76 -9.78 9.93
C GLN A 120 10.61 -8.38 9.29
N TYR A 121 9.38 -7.91 9.09
CA TYR A 121 9.12 -6.56 8.59
C TYR A 121 9.32 -5.49 9.65
N GLU A 122 8.92 -5.77 10.89
CA GLU A 122 9.05 -4.83 12.01
C GLU A 122 10.50 -4.37 12.20
N LYS A 123 11.44 -5.32 12.09
CA LYS A 123 12.89 -5.04 12.13
C LYS A 123 13.39 -4.15 10.97
N LYS A 124 12.59 -3.98 9.92
CA LYS A 124 12.93 -3.20 8.72
C LYS A 124 12.14 -1.90 8.64
N ILE A 125 11.39 -1.53 9.68
CA ILE A 125 10.64 -0.28 9.69
C ILE A 125 11.61 0.89 9.75
N THR A 126 11.46 1.81 8.80
CA THR A 126 12.27 3.03 8.72
C THR A 126 11.47 4.15 8.07
N PRO A 127 11.65 5.40 8.50
CA PRO A 127 11.08 6.55 7.81
C PRO A 127 11.79 6.86 6.48
N ILE A 128 12.98 6.27 6.25
CA ILE A 128 13.80 6.55 5.07
C ILE A 128 13.31 5.71 3.89
N PRO A 129 12.83 6.33 2.79
CA PRO A 129 12.36 5.61 1.62
C PRO A 129 13.41 4.65 1.05
N ARG A 130 13.00 3.44 0.69
CA ARG A 130 13.82 2.37 0.08
C ARG A 130 14.91 1.72 0.96
N GLN A 131 15.12 2.17 2.20
CA GLN A 131 15.98 1.47 3.14
C GLN A 131 15.27 0.39 3.95
N GLY A 132 13.95 0.31 3.80
CA GLY A 132 13.10 -0.66 4.46
C GLY A 132 11.64 -0.43 4.12
N ILE A 133 10.75 -0.61 5.08
CA ILE A 133 9.31 -0.34 4.90
C ILE A 133 8.88 0.83 5.79
N THR A 134 7.94 1.63 5.30
CA THR A 134 7.36 2.71 6.11
C THR A 134 6.35 2.17 7.12
N PRO A 135 6.11 2.88 8.23
CA PRO A 135 5.08 2.49 9.21
C PRO A 135 3.69 2.30 8.57
N GLU A 136 3.34 3.13 7.59
CA GLU A 136 2.07 3.01 6.87
C GLU A 136 2.02 1.74 6.01
N SER A 137 3.14 1.40 5.34
CA SER A 137 3.24 0.15 4.58
C SER A 137 3.15 -1.07 5.49
N PHE A 138 3.75 -1.02 6.67
CA PHE A 138 3.65 -2.08 7.67
C PHE A 138 2.20 -2.28 8.15
N LYS A 139 1.48 -1.18 8.47
CA LYS A 139 0.05 -1.23 8.82
C LYS A 139 -0.78 -1.88 7.71
N LEU A 140 -0.50 -1.52 6.46
CA LEU A 140 -1.21 -2.07 5.31
C LEU A 140 -0.96 -3.57 5.14
N LYS A 141 0.28 -4.03 5.32
CA LYS A 141 0.61 -5.47 5.29
C LYS A 141 -0.09 -6.23 6.41
N LYS A 142 -0.09 -5.69 7.62
CA LYS A 142 -0.83 -6.24 8.74
C LYS A 142 -2.32 -6.40 8.44
N TYR A 143 -2.93 -5.37 7.81
CA TYR A 143 -4.31 -5.43 7.35
C TYR A 143 -4.55 -6.49 6.26
N TYR A 144 -3.64 -6.67 5.30
CA TYR A 144 -3.77 -7.73 4.30
C TYR A 144 -3.74 -9.11 4.92
N LEU A 145 -2.81 -9.34 5.84
CA LEU A 145 -2.65 -10.64 6.49
C LEU A 145 -3.77 -10.94 7.51
N SER A 146 -4.38 -9.93 8.13
CA SER A 146 -5.57 -10.14 8.96
C SER A 146 -6.77 -10.62 8.12
N ASN A 147 -6.99 -10.03 6.92
CA ASN A 147 -8.04 -10.54 6.02
C ASN A 147 -7.78 -11.99 5.56
N TRP A 148 -6.52 -12.37 5.40
CA TRP A 148 -6.16 -13.75 5.09
C TRP A 148 -6.53 -14.71 6.23
N LEU A 149 -6.22 -14.34 7.46
CA LEU A 149 -6.57 -15.15 8.64
C LEU A 149 -8.09 -15.31 8.78
N GLU A 150 -8.85 -14.23 8.58
CA GLU A 150 -10.31 -14.25 8.60
C GLU A 150 -10.91 -15.14 7.48
N PHE A 151 -10.30 -15.16 6.30
CA PHE A 151 -10.69 -16.07 5.23
C PHE A 151 -10.43 -17.53 5.61
N LEU A 152 -9.27 -17.82 6.19
CA LEU A 152 -8.97 -19.18 6.68
C LEU A 152 -9.93 -19.60 7.81
N GLU A 153 -10.39 -18.68 8.63
CA GLU A 153 -11.42 -18.92 9.63
C GLU A 153 -12.77 -19.25 8.96
N HIS A 154 -13.15 -18.48 7.94
CA HIS A 154 -14.36 -18.70 7.15
C HIS A 154 -14.41 -20.10 6.53
N ILE A 155 -13.30 -20.63 6.05
CA ILE A 155 -13.20 -21.99 5.50
C ILE A 155 -12.85 -23.06 6.57
N GLY A 156 -12.82 -22.71 7.88
CA GLY A 156 -12.56 -23.62 8.99
C GLY A 156 -11.11 -24.10 9.11
N MET A 157 -10.15 -23.36 8.52
CA MET A 157 -8.74 -23.75 8.44
C MET A 157 -7.79 -22.91 9.32
N SER A 158 -8.26 -21.88 10.00
CA SER A 158 -7.42 -20.94 10.77
C SER A 158 -6.58 -21.61 11.88
N LYS A 159 -7.13 -22.63 12.55
CA LYS A 159 -6.47 -23.35 13.64
C LYS A 159 -5.64 -24.56 13.17
N ARG A 160 -5.67 -24.87 11.89
CA ARG A 160 -4.92 -25.99 11.33
C ARG A 160 -3.51 -25.54 10.95
N SER A 161 -2.59 -26.52 10.90
CA SER A 161 -1.24 -26.23 10.38
C SER A 161 -1.30 -25.97 8.87
N ILE A 162 -0.40 -25.13 8.38
CA ILE A 162 -0.42 -24.62 6.98
C ILE A 162 -0.27 -25.73 5.94
N ASP A 163 0.35 -26.85 6.27
CA ASP A 163 0.48 -28.05 5.40
C ASP A 163 -0.84 -28.82 5.24
N GLN A 164 -1.84 -28.53 6.06
CA GLN A 164 -3.17 -29.14 5.98
C GLN A 164 -4.16 -28.32 5.15
N VAL A 165 -3.77 -27.09 4.78
CA VAL A 165 -4.58 -26.22 3.92
C VAL A 165 -4.27 -26.57 2.48
N LYS A 166 -5.19 -27.22 1.79
CA LYS A 166 -4.99 -27.58 0.39
C LYS A 166 -4.99 -26.32 -0.47
N PRO A 167 -4.03 -26.18 -1.42
CA PRO A 167 -3.91 -25.00 -2.27
C PRO A 167 -5.21 -24.61 -2.99
N GLU A 168 -5.93 -25.59 -3.51
CA GLU A 168 -7.16 -25.39 -4.26
C GLU A 168 -8.32 -24.82 -3.43
N TRP A 169 -8.31 -24.97 -2.10
CA TRP A 169 -9.35 -24.42 -1.21
C TRP A 169 -9.27 -22.91 -1.05
N THR A 170 -8.20 -22.31 -1.53
CA THR A 170 -7.90 -20.90 -1.31
C THR A 170 -8.10 -20.03 -2.55
N ARG A 171 -8.50 -20.62 -3.68
CA ARG A 171 -8.66 -19.91 -4.98
C ARG A 171 -9.60 -18.73 -4.88
N ASP A 172 -10.70 -18.88 -4.17
CA ASP A 172 -11.77 -17.90 -4.09
C ASP A 172 -11.51 -16.73 -3.11
N TYR A 173 -10.34 -16.66 -2.47
CA TYR A 173 -10.02 -15.57 -1.52
C TYR A 173 -10.28 -14.19 -2.10
N GLY A 174 -9.89 -13.96 -3.35
CA GLY A 174 -10.06 -12.66 -4.01
C GLY A 174 -11.55 -12.27 -4.13
N TYR A 175 -12.39 -13.20 -4.55
CA TYR A 175 -13.84 -12.99 -4.68
C TYR A 175 -14.53 -12.86 -3.32
N TRP A 176 -14.11 -13.64 -2.33
CA TRP A 176 -14.60 -13.51 -0.96
C TRP A 176 -14.28 -12.11 -0.40
N LEU A 177 -13.04 -11.64 -0.58
CA LEU A 177 -12.63 -10.34 -0.08
C LEU A 177 -13.32 -9.18 -0.82
N LEU A 178 -13.65 -9.36 -2.10
CA LEU A 178 -14.43 -8.38 -2.89
C LEU A 178 -15.84 -8.21 -2.34
N LYS A 179 -16.49 -9.31 -1.96
CA LYS A 179 -17.86 -9.32 -1.40
C LYS A 179 -17.90 -8.87 0.06
N LYS A 180 -16.80 -9.01 0.80
CA LYS A 180 -16.74 -8.65 2.21
C LYS A 180 -16.85 -7.14 2.38
N PRO A 181 -17.84 -6.60 3.13
CA PRO A 181 -17.96 -5.17 3.38
C PRO A 181 -16.75 -4.64 4.16
N ARG A 182 -16.36 -3.41 3.88
CA ARG A 182 -15.38 -2.68 4.70
C ARG A 182 -16.06 -2.04 5.90
N PRO A 183 -15.33 -1.76 7.00
CA PRO A 183 -15.89 -1.05 8.16
C PRO A 183 -16.47 0.34 7.82
N ASP A 184 -15.98 0.98 6.74
CA ASP A 184 -16.45 2.27 6.23
C ASP A 184 -17.56 2.14 5.16
N GLY A 185 -18.12 0.95 4.96
CA GLY A 185 -19.16 0.66 3.98
C GLY A 185 -18.74 0.69 2.51
N LYS A 186 -17.48 1.01 2.22
CA LYS A 186 -16.99 1.10 0.83
C LYS A 186 -16.55 -0.26 0.29
N THR A 187 -16.63 -0.43 -1.01
CA THR A 187 -16.07 -1.60 -1.70
C THR A 187 -14.54 -1.53 -1.78
N ARG A 188 -13.90 -2.69 -1.90
CA ARG A 188 -12.45 -2.76 -2.13
C ARG A 188 -12.14 -2.71 -3.61
N GLY A 189 -11.11 -1.94 -3.99
CA GLY A 189 -10.63 -1.95 -5.36
C GLY A 189 -9.89 -3.26 -5.70
N VAL A 190 -10.02 -3.73 -6.93
CA VAL A 190 -9.36 -4.95 -7.45
C VAL A 190 -7.84 -4.89 -7.24
N GLU A 191 -7.20 -3.74 -7.50
CA GLU A 191 -5.77 -3.55 -7.28
C GLU A 191 -5.38 -3.81 -5.81
N GLN A 192 -6.18 -3.32 -4.86
CA GLN A 192 -5.92 -3.53 -3.43
C GLN A 192 -6.03 -5.00 -3.04
N ILE A 193 -7.01 -5.72 -3.62
CA ILE A 193 -7.17 -7.16 -3.40
C ILE A 193 -5.98 -7.93 -3.98
N ASN A 194 -5.59 -7.62 -5.21
CA ASN A 194 -4.44 -8.25 -5.86
C ASN A 194 -3.11 -7.96 -5.13
N ASN A 195 -2.97 -6.79 -4.51
CA ASN A 195 -1.83 -6.48 -3.64
C ASN A 195 -1.85 -7.31 -2.35
N SER A 196 -3.03 -7.59 -1.78
CA SER A 196 -3.18 -8.52 -0.65
C SER A 196 -2.74 -9.93 -1.04
N ILE A 197 -3.20 -10.45 -2.19
CA ILE A 197 -2.80 -11.75 -2.73
C ILE A 197 -1.28 -11.82 -2.89
N THR A 198 -0.68 -10.78 -3.46
CA THR A 198 0.79 -10.70 -3.62
C THR A 198 1.51 -10.80 -2.28
N GLU A 199 1.01 -10.14 -1.23
CA GLU A 199 1.63 -10.19 0.09
C GLU A 199 1.49 -11.56 0.76
N ILE A 200 0.33 -12.20 0.62
CA ILE A 200 0.10 -13.57 1.11
C ILE A 200 1.06 -14.54 0.43
N THR A 201 1.09 -14.56 -0.91
CA THR A 201 1.98 -15.43 -1.68
C THR A 201 3.45 -15.21 -1.28
N LYS A 202 3.85 -13.95 -1.11
CA LYS A 202 5.19 -13.57 -0.66
C LYS A 202 5.51 -14.13 0.73
N MET A 203 4.58 -14.07 1.67
CA MET A 203 4.74 -14.63 3.01
C MET A 203 4.99 -16.14 2.95
N TYR A 204 4.18 -16.87 2.19
CA TYR A 204 4.35 -18.32 2.05
C TYR A 204 5.72 -18.67 1.41
N HIS A 205 6.12 -18.00 0.33
CA HIS A 205 7.43 -18.27 -0.28
C HIS A 205 8.61 -17.85 0.60
N GLN A 206 8.55 -16.65 1.19
CA GLN A 206 9.69 -16.09 1.93
C GLN A 206 9.87 -16.64 3.34
N VAL A 207 8.82 -17.25 3.91
CA VAL A 207 8.89 -17.85 5.24
C VAL A 207 8.59 -19.33 5.16
N ALA A 208 7.39 -19.74 4.74
CA ALA A 208 6.96 -21.12 4.84
C ALA A 208 7.80 -22.08 3.98
N VAL A 209 8.06 -21.74 2.72
CA VAL A 209 8.87 -22.54 1.80
C VAL A 209 10.35 -22.43 2.13
N ARG A 210 10.87 -21.18 2.29
CA ARG A 210 12.30 -20.94 2.60
C ARG A 210 12.72 -21.65 3.86
N ASP A 211 11.91 -21.59 4.91
CA ASP A 211 12.21 -22.15 6.22
C ASP A 211 11.74 -23.63 6.32
N ARG A 212 11.32 -24.22 5.17
CA ARG A 212 10.96 -25.63 5.01
C ARG A 212 9.81 -26.11 5.91
N TYR A 213 8.84 -25.27 6.16
CA TYR A 213 7.57 -25.64 6.81
C TYR A 213 6.65 -26.38 5.84
N ILE A 214 6.67 -26.02 4.56
CA ILE A 214 5.94 -26.63 3.46
C ILE A 214 6.80 -26.69 2.21
N SER A 215 6.43 -27.52 1.24
CA SER A 215 6.98 -27.53 -0.12
C SER A 215 6.32 -26.46 -1.02
N LYS A 216 6.85 -26.23 -2.22
CA LYS A 216 6.34 -25.22 -3.15
C LYS A 216 4.93 -25.51 -3.65
N ASP A 217 4.62 -26.78 -3.85
CA ASP A 217 3.31 -27.29 -4.30
C ASP A 217 2.21 -27.15 -3.24
N GLN A 218 2.57 -26.91 -1.99
CA GLN A 218 1.64 -26.67 -0.88
C GLN A 218 1.37 -25.17 -0.63
N VAL A 219 1.93 -24.28 -1.44
CA VAL A 219 1.64 -22.85 -1.36
C VAL A 219 0.19 -22.60 -1.80
N PRO A 220 -0.60 -21.79 -1.06
CA PRO A 220 -1.95 -21.44 -1.47
C PRO A 220 -2.05 -20.95 -2.91
N GLU A 221 -2.98 -21.51 -3.66
CA GLU A 221 -3.37 -21.03 -4.98
C GLU A 221 -4.49 -20.01 -4.83
N ILE A 222 -4.22 -18.77 -5.21
CA ILE A 222 -5.20 -17.69 -5.10
C ILE A 222 -5.36 -17.04 -6.45
N ASP A 223 -6.59 -17.06 -6.98
CA ASP A 223 -6.91 -16.44 -8.25
C ASP A 223 -6.86 -14.92 -8.13
N ARG A 224 -6.13 -14.30 -9.05
CA ARG A 224 -6.12 -12.84 -9.16
C ARG A 224 -7.39 -12.36 -9.84
N LEU A 225 -7.96 -11.30 -9.31
CA LEU A 225 -9.10 -10.66 -9.94
C LEU A 225 -8.64 -9.90 -11.19
N LYS A 226 -9.37 -10.11 -12.29
CA LYS A 226 -9.16 -9.32 -13.50
C LYS A 226 -9.60 -7.88 -13.24
N GLN A 227 -8.77 -6.94 -13.60
CA GLN A 227 -9.16 -5.54 -13.62
C GLN A 227 -10.00 -5.33 -14.87
N ALA A 228 -11.16 -4.68 -14.72
CA ALA A 228 -11.92 -4.26 -15.88
C ALA A 228 -11.04 -3.37 -16.76
N PRO A 229 -11.18 -3.44 -18.09
CA PRO A 229 -10.54 -2.49 -18.98
C PRO A 229 -10.82 -1.07 -18.47
N ASP A 230 -9.79 -0.32 -18.21
CA ASP A 230 -9.92 1.06 -17.75
C ASP A 230 -9.82 1.97 -18.96
N ASP A 231 -10.97 2.26 -19.57
CA ASP A 231 -11.07 3.23 -20.65
C ASP A 231 -10.95 4.68 -20.13
N SER A 232 -10.85 4.85 -18.81
CA SER A 232 -10.67 6.14 -18.18
C SER A 232 -9.22 6.58 -18.19
N TYR A 233 -8.72 7.05 -19.31
CA TYR A 233 -7.50 7.87 -19.37
C TYR A 233 -7.63 9.18 -18.59
N LYS A 234 -8.83 9.51 -18.15
CA LYS A 234 -9.13 10.77 -17.44
C LYS A 234 -8.80 10.63 -15.97
N ARG A 235 -7.72 11.27 -15.55
CA ARG A 235 -7.51 11.56 -14.12
C ARG A 235 -8.44 12.70 -13.73
N ASP A 236 -9.07 12.56 -12.56
CA ASP A 236 -10.01 13.56 -12.04
C ASP A 236 -9.28 14.88 -11.73
N ILE A 237 -9.29 15.78 -12.67
CA ILE A 237 -8.75 17.14 -12.57
C ILE A 237 -9.85 18.14 -12.84
N LEU A 238 -9.69 19.33 -12.30
CA LEU A 238 -10.52 20.46 -12.68
C LEU A 238 -10.22 20.88 -14.13
N SER A 239 -11.26 21.28 -14.88
CA SER A 239 -11.04 22.02 -16.13
C SER A 239 -10.37 23.35 -15.84
N MET A 240 -9.84 24.04 -16.85
CA MET A 240 -9.26 25.38 -16.66
C MET A 240 -10.29 26.36 -16.12
N GLU A 241 -11.52 26.30 -16.63
CA GLU A 241 -12.64 27.14 -16.17
C GLU A 241 -13.01 26.84 -14.70
N GLN A 242 -13.16 25.56 -14.34
CA GLN A 242 -13.44 25.14 -12.94
C GLN A 242 -12.30 25.57 -12.01
N TYR A 243 -11.05 25.48 -12.48
CA TYR A 243 -9.89 25.93 -11.74
C TYR A 243 -9.90 27.43 -11.50
N GLU A 244 -10.19 28.25 -12.52
CA GLU A 244 -10.29 29.70 -12.37
C GLU A 244 -11.45 30.11 -11.44
N ARG A 245 -12.59 29.46 -11.56
CA ARG A 245 -13.75 29.68 -10.67
C ARG A 245 -13.36 29.36 -9.22
N LEU A 246 -12.67 28.25 -8.98
CA LEU A 246 -12.21 27.87 -7.64
C LEU A 246 -11.24 28.91 -7.07
N TRP A 247 -10.29 29.40 -7.87
CA TRP A 247 -9.33 30.41 -7.45
C TRP A 247 -10.00 31.73 -7.11
N ARG A 248 -10.91 32.22 -7.97
CA ARG A 248 -11.66 33.44 -7.73
C ARG A 248 -12.54 33.33 -6.49
N PHE A 249 -13.22 32.19 -6.33
CA PHE A 249 -14.04 31.93 -5.14
C PHE A 249 -13.20 31.97 -3.87
N MET A 250 -12.07 31.24 -3.81
CA MET A 250 -11.20 31.23 -2.63
C MET A 250 -10.70 32.64 -2.28
N TYR A 251 -10.26 33.41 -3.27
CA TYR A 251 -9.64 34.71 -3.04
C TYR A 251 -10.65 35.79 -2.65
N TYR A 252 -11.77 35.90 -3.38
CA TYR A 252 -12.70 37.00 -3.23
C TYR A 252 -13.87 36.71 -2.28
N LYS A 253 -14.19 35.44 -2.02
CA LYS A 253 -15.36 35.07 -1.21
C LYS A 253 -14.99 34.30 0.03
N TRP A 254 -14.15 33.27 -0.07
CA TRP A 254 -13.89 32.35 1.02
C TRP A 254 -12.88 32.90 2.04
N ILE A 255 -11.75 33.50 1.61
CA ILE A 255 -10.77 34.11 2.51
C ILE A 255 -11.35 35.32 3.27
N PRO A 256 -12.07 36.26 2.62
CA PRO A 256 -12.64 37.41 3.30
C PRO A 256 -14.06 37.18 3.83
N GLU A 257 -14.52 35.94 3.97
CA GLU A 257 -15.86 35.61 4.46
C GLU A 257 -16.15 36.35 5.77
N LYS A 258 -17.35 36.95 5.87
CA LYS A 258 -17.75 37.68 7.07
C LYS A 258 -17.94 36.75 8.26
N GLY A 259 -17.56 37.20 9.45
CA GLY A 259 -17.76 36.45 10.71
C GLY A 259 -16.66 35.44 11.04
N ILE A 260 -15.65 35.26 10.20
CA ILE A 260 -14.49 34.42 10.51
C ILE A 260 -13.48 35.17 11.39
N THR A 261 -12.79 34.44 12.25
CA THR A 261 -11.73 35.01 13.08
C THR A 261 -10.48 35.39 12.25
N PRO A 262 -9.67 36.37 12.70
CA PRO A 262 -8.42 36.70 12.03
C PRO A 262 -7.50 35.47 11.87
N ILE A 263 -7.49 34.59 12.86
CA ILE A 263 -6.72 33.35 12.82
C ILE A 263 -7.20 32.44 11.65
N GLU A 264 -8.51 32.29 11.53
CA GLU A 264 -9.08 31.46 10.45
C GLU A 264 -8.81 32.07 9.08
N LYS A 265 -8.89 33.38 8.93
CA LYS A 265 -8.53 34.10 7.71
C LYS A 265 -7.09 33.80 7.27
N GLN A 266 -6.14 33.84 8.22
CA GLN A 266 -4.74 33.52 7.90
C GLN A 266 -4.55 32.04 7.55
N LYS A 267 -5.23 31.11 8.21
CA LYS A 267 -5.22 29.69 7.86
C LYS A 267 -5.75 29.44 6.46
N ARG A 268 -6.83 30.13 6.06
CA ARG A 268 -7.37 30.09 4.70
C ARG A 268 -6.39 30.66 3.68
N THR A 269 -5.71 31.75 4.04
CA THR A 269 -4.65 32.35 3.21
C THR A 269 -3.48 31.38 2.99
N ILE A 270 -3.05 30.68 4.04
CA ILE A 270 -2.02 29.65 3.94
C ILE A 270 -2.49 28.53 3.01
N PHE A 271 -3.70 27.99 3.23
CA PHE A 271 -4.27 26.91 2.40
C PHE A 271 -4.34 27.30 0.91
N TYR A 272 -4.87 28.48 0.60
CA TYR A 272 -4.94 29.01 -0.76
C TYR A 272 -3.57 28.99 -1.46
N ASN A 273 -2.54 29.47 -0.77
CA ASN A 273 -1.19 29.52 -1.34
C ASN A 273 -0.54 28.11 -1.41
N VAL A 274 -0.81 27.22 -0.46
CA VAL A 274 -0.38 25.80 -0.47
C VAL A 274 -0.94 25.07 -1.68
N ILE A 275 -2.24 25.20 -1.96
CA ILE A 275 -2.86 24.59 -3.14
C ILE A 275 -2.22 25.15 -4.42
N GLY A 276 -1.98 26.48 -4.47
CA GLY A 276 -1.31 27.10 -5.62
C GLY A 276 0.13 26.61 -5.84
N ILE A 277 0.87 26.34 -4.77
CA ILE A 277 2.19 25.74 -4.89
C ILE A 277 2.07 24.33 -5.49
N LEU A 278 1.12 23.50 -5.04
CA LEU A 278 0.90 22.16 -5.59
C LEU A 278 0.61 22.17 -7.09
N TYR A 279 -0.30 23.07 -7.56
CA TYR A 279 -0.63 23.21 -8.98
C TYR A 279 0.53 23.73 -9.83
N ASN A 280 1.41 24.57 -9.26
CA ASN A 280 2.53 25.17 -10.01
C ASN A 280 3.81 24.31 -10.00
N THR A 281 3.93 23.36 -9.09
CA THR A 281 5.17 22.57 -8.90
C THR A 281 4.99 21.08 -9.24
N GLY A 282 3.77 20.59 -9.26
CA GLY A 282 3.49 19.17 -9.41
C GLY A 282 4.01 18.30 -8.26
N LEU A 283 4.33 18.88 -7.10
CA LEU A 283 4.75 18.17 -5.91
C LEU A 283 3.67 17.19 -5.45
N ARG A 284 4.09 16.06 -4.90
CA ARG A 284 3.16 15.22 -4.13
C ARG A 284 2.78 15.94 -2.83
N PRO A 285 1.54 15.85 -2.35
CA PRO A 285 1.14 16.49 -1.10
C PRO A 285 2.06 16.16 0.09
N LYS A 286 2.54 14.92 0.18
CA LYS A 286 3.49 14.50 1.22
C LYS A 286 4.86 15.20 1.07
N GLU A 287 5.33 15.41 -0.17
CA GLU A 287 6.60 16.10 -0.44
C GLU A 287 6.54 17.58 0.00
N LEU A 288 5.41 18.25 -0.27
CA LEU A 288 5.20 19.63 0.16
C LEU A 288 5.11 19.74 1.69
N LEU A 289 4.38 18.85 2.34
CA LEU A 289 4.26 18.82 3.81
C LEU A 289 5.59 18.50 4.52
N GLY A 290 6.47 17.75 3.88
CA GLY A 290 7.81 17.45 4.40
C GLY A 290 8.89 18.41 3.95
N LEU A 291 8.54 19.54 3.29
CA LEU A 291 9.49 20.53 2.79
C LEU A 291 10.04 21.37 3.95
N LYS A 292 11.36 21.52 4.00
CA LYS A 292 12.04 22.41 4.94
C LYS A 292 12.15 23.83 4.42
N VAL A 293 12.22 24.81 5.29
CA VAL A 293 12.36 26.24 4.91
C VAL A 293 13.63 26.48 4.08
N LEU A 294 14.74 25.89 4.50
CA LEU A 294 16.04 26.04 3.80
C LEU A 294 16.11 25.33 2.44
N GLU A 295 15.13 24.52 2.09
CA GLU A 295 15.03 23.86 0.78
C GLU A 295 14.37 24.75 -0.29
N ILE A 296 13.83 25.90 0.13
CA ILE A 296 13.24 26.92 -0.75
C ILE A 296 14.23 28.08 -0.84
N THR A 297 14.90 28.19 -1.96
CA THR A 297 15.95 29.18 -2.19
C THR A 297 15.62 30.11 -3.36
N LYS A 298 16.33 31.22 -3.47
CA LYS A 298 16.25 32.11 -4.63
C LYS A 298 16.64 31.33 -5.90
N ASN A 299 16.01 31.69 -7.00
CA ASN A 299 16.42 31.24 -8.31
C ASN A 299 17.51 32.14 -8.86
N GLU A 300 18.63 31.59 -9.26
CA GLU A 300 19.77 32.28 -9.87
C GLU A 300 19.68 32.23 -11.42
N ALA A 301 18.47 32.46 -11.94
CA ALA A 301 18.25 32.48 -13.37
C ALA A 301 18.90 33.75 -14.01
N ASP A 302 19.18 33.69 -15.31
CA ASP A 302 19.87 34.73 -16.04
C ASP A 302 19.07 36.04 -16.14
N THR A 303 17.73 35.98 -16.07
CA THR A 303 16.86 37.14 -16.16
C THR A 303 16.38 37.64 -14.79
N LYS A 304 16.38 38.94 -14.57
CA LYS A 304 15.87 39.59 -13.36
C LYS A 304 14.40 39.24 -13.08
N GLU A 305 13.60 39.12 -14.11
CA GLU A 305 12.18 38.73 -13.98
C GLU A 305 12.01 37.33 -13.38
N LEU A 306 12.74 36.34 -13.88
CA LEU A 306 12.73 34.98 -13.34
C LEU A 306 13.27 34.91 -11.90
N GLN A 307 14.28 35.75 -11.58
CA GLN A 307 14.80 35.85 -10.21
C GLN A 307 13.77 36.45 -9.25
N GLN A 308 12.92 37.39 -9.71
CA GLN A 308 11.90 38.03 -8.88
C GLN A 308 10.63 37.19 -8.70
N THR A 309 10.31 36.30 -9.62
CA THR A 309 9.06 35.55 -9.62
C THR A 309 9.22 34.07 -9.23
N HIS A 310 10.36 33.48 -9.54
CA HIS A 310 10.62 32.06 -9.37
C HIS A 310 11.45 31.77 -8.12
N LEU A 311 11.15 30.60 -7.52
CA LEU A 311 11.97 29.99 -6.46
C LEU A 311 12.43 28.61 -6.88
N LYS A 312 13.57 28.22 -6.35
CA LYS A 312 14.16 26.90 -6.47
C LYS A 312 13.78 26.06 -5.24
N ILE A 313 13.22 24.89 -5.47
CA ILE A 313 12.86 23.93 -4.43
C ILE A 313 13.72 22.69 -4.58
N LYS A 314 14.44 22.31 -3.53
CA LYS A 314 15.20 21.06 -3.46
C LYS A 314 14.38 20.00 -2.74
N ILE A 315 13.95 18.95 -3.43
CA ILE A 315 13.33 17.80 -2.82
C ILE A 315 14.39 16.79 -2.43
N ARG A 316 14.54 16.55 -1.13
CA ARG A 316 15.47 15.54 -0.59
C ARG A 316 15.05 14.12 -1.01
N ALA A 317 16.03 13.24 -1.14
CA ALA A 317 15.78 11.81 -1.38
C ALA A 317 14.88 11.19 -0.29
N THR A 318 15.08 11.56 0.97
CA THR A 318 14.28 11.11 2.11
C THR A 318 12.83 11.61 2.10
N ASN A 319 12.55 12.74 1.44
CA ASN A 319 11.20 13.28 1.27
C ASN A 319 10.54 12.83 -0.05
N SER A 320 11.28 12.15 -0.91
CA SER A 320 10.79 11.67 -2.21
C SER A 320 10.31 10.22 -2.14
N LYS A 321 9.11 9.93 -2.67
CA LYS A 321 8.59 8.55 -2.79
C LYS A 321 9.54 7.63 -3.57
N THR A 322 10.30 8.19 -4.52
CA THR A 322 11.22 7.42 -5.37
C THR A 322 12.62 7.28 -4.76
N GLY A 323 12.90 7.90 -3.61
CA GLY A 323 14.23 7.91 -3.00
C GLY A 323 15.29 8.66 -3.83
N LYS A 324 14.88 9.51 -4.78
CA LYS A 324 15.77 10.34 -5.60
C LYS A 324 15.51 11.80 -5.29
N SER A 325 16.59 12.56 -5.08
CA SER A 325 16.50 14.03 -4.96
C SER A 325 16.23 14.66 -6.33
N ARG A 326 15.60 15.84 -6.31
CA ARG A 326 15.40 16.64 -7.52
C ARG A 326 15.26 18.12 -7.18
N ILE A 327 15.44 18.95 -8.18
CA ILE A 327 15.24 20.40 -8.12
C ILE A 327 14.05 20.75 -8.98
N ILE A 328 13.23 21.66 -8.47
CA ILE A 328 12.09 22.27 -9.16
C ILE A 328 12.31 23.77 -9.15
N VAL A 329 12.13 24.41 -10.29
CA VAL A 329 12.07 25.88 -10.39
C VAL A 329 10.64 26.26 -10.79
N SER A 330 10.02 27.18 -10.06
CA SER A 330 8.60 27.49 -10.27
C SER A 330 8.25 28.93 -9.84
N PRO A 331 7.25 29.57 -10.49
CA PRO A 331 6.81 30.94 -10.20
C PRO A 331 5.97 31.03 -8.94
N ILE A 332 6.53 30.64 -7.82
CA ILE A 332 5.82 30.53 -6.53
C ILE A 332 6.23 31.56 -5.49
N LYS A 333 7.13 32.50 -5.83
CA LYS A 333 7.68 33.45 -4.86
C LYS A 333 6.58 34.23 -4.13
N LYS A 334 5.65 34.85 -4.87
CA LYS A 334 4.51 35.56 -4.25
C LYS A 334 3.69 34.70 -3.30
N ARG A 335 3.53 33.39 -3.59
CA ARG A 335 2.79 32.45 -2.73
C ARG A 335 3.56 32.16 -1.44
N VAL A 336 4.85 31.92 -1.54
CA VAL A 336 5.75 31.71 -0.40
C VAL A 336 5.77 32.94 0.50
N ASP A 337 5.89 34.15 -0.08
CA ASP A 337 5.90 35.40 0.66
C ASP A 337 4.57 35.63 1.40
N ARG A 338 3.43 35.33 0.77
CA ARG A 338 2.11 35.41 1.41
C ARG A 338 1.95 34.42 2.57
N ILE A 339 2.47 33.21 2.44
CA ILE A 339 2.49 32.21 3.54
C ILE A 339 3.33 32.74 4.70
N LYS A 340 4.53 33.27 4.42
CA LYS A 340 5.40 33.86 5.46
C LYS A 340 4.72 35.03 6.18
N LYS A 341 4.06 35.90 5.42
CA LYS A 341 3.29 37.03 5.96
C LYS A 341 2.15 36.53 6.86
N ALA A 342 1.38 35.54 6.41
CA ALA A 342 0.30 34.97 7.20
C ALA A 342 0.80 34.34 8.51
N TYR A 343 1.94 33.67 8.50
CA TYR A 343 2.57 33.18 9.75
C TYR A 343 2.97 34.32 10.68
N LYS A 344 3.55 35.40 10.15
CA LYS A 344 3.91 36.58 10.96
C LYS A 344 2.68 37.20 11.61
N GLU A 345 1.58 37.35 10.88
CA GLU A 345 0.29 37.87 11.41
C GLU A 345 -0.33 36.92 12.46
N LEU A 346 0.07 35.66 12.51
CA LEU A 346 -0.30 34.70 13.53
C LEU A 346 0.70 34.63 14.70
N GLY A 347 1.63 35.58 14.81
CA GLY A 347 2.61 35.68 15.89
C GLY A 347 3.80 34.73 15.73
N VAL A 348 4.03 34.17 14.55
CA VAL A 348 5.21 33.35 14.28
C VAL A 348 6.34 34.24 13.78
N GLU A 349 7.21 34.68 14.70
CA GLU A 349 8.36 35.54 14.35
C GLU A 349 9.42 34.78 13.55
N HIS A 350 9.71 33.54 13.93
CA HIS A 350 10.71 32.70 13.28
C HIS A 350 10.09 31.42 12.74
N LEU A 351 10.31 31.13 11.46
CA LEU A 351 9.87 29.90 10.86
C LEU A 351 10.69 28.71 11.38
N PRO A 352 10.04 27.58 11.71
CA PRO A 352 10.76 26.38 12.10
C PRO A 352 11.60 25.88 10.92
N GLN A 353 12.86 25.50 11.18
CA GLN A 353 13.78 25.05 10.12
C GLN A 353 13.30 23.79 9.42
N ASP A 354 12.61 22.93 10.16
CA ASP A 354 12.24 21.58 9.69
C ASP A 354 10.92 21.51 8.91
N ASN A 355 10.06 22.51 9.00
CA ASN A 355 8.74 22.48 8.37
C ASN A 355 8.40 23.86 7.77
N PHE A 356 8.21 23.90 6.45
CA PHE A 356 7.72 25.11 5.79
C PHE A 356 6.20 25.26 5.94
N ILE A 357 5.44 24.14 5.83
CA ILE A 357 3.98 24.13 5.96
C ILE A 357 3.59 23.46 7.29
N PHE A 358 3.22 24.25 8.28
CA PHE A 358 2.87 23.77 9.61
C PHE A 358 1.61 24.47 10.15
N ASN A 359 1.00 23.84 11.16
CA ASN A 359 -0.12 24.44 11.88
C ASN A 359 0.41 25.46 12.90
N PRO A 360 0.19 26.76 12.72
CA PRO A 360 0.72 27.81 13.60
C PRO A 360 0.17 27.76 15.02
N GLN A 361 -0.96 27.10 15.24
CA GLN A 361 -1.56 26.92 16.58
C GLN A 361 -1.05 25.67 17.30
N SER A 362 -0.28 24.82 16.65
CA SER A 362 0.39 23.71 17.32
C SER A 362 1.58 24.22 18.12
N LYS A 363 1.63 23.94 19.42
CA LYS A 363 2.78 24.30 20.29
C LYS A 363 4.11 23.80 19.72
N GLU A 364 4.10 22.61 19.11
CA GLU A 364 5.27 21.97 18.50
C GLU A 364 5.45 22.33 17.02
N ARG A 365 4.64 23.25 16.47
CA ARG A 365 4.67 23.65 15.05
C ARG A 365 4.68 22.45 14.09
N LYS A 366 3.88 21.41 14.42
CA LYS A 366 3.76 20.20 13.60
C LYS A 366 3.26 20.54 12.20
N PRO A 367 3.73 19.83 11.16
CA PRO A 367 3.18 19.96 9.82
C PRO A 367 1.66 19.76 9.80
N TYR A 368 0.97 20.43 8.89
CA TYR A 368 -0.41 20.05 8.59
C TYR A 368 -0.48 18.58 8.20
N THR A 369 -1.55 17.91 8.61
CA THR A 369 -1.81 16.56 8.12
C THR A 369 -2.39 16.64 6.71
N ARG A 370 -2.13 15.62 5.89
CA ARG A 370 -2.77 15.50 4.58
C ARG A 370 -4.30 15.52 4.70
N GLN A 371 -4.82 14.91 5.75
CA GLN A 371 -6.26 14.86 6.01
C GLN A 371 -6.85 16.25 6.28
N ALA A 372 -6.18 17.08 7.05
CA ALA A 372 -6.62 18.46 7.32
C ALA A 372 -6.67 19.31 6.04
N LEU A 373 -5.65 19.20 5.17
CA LEU A 373 -5.67 19.88 3.87
C LEU A 373 -6.74 19.33 2.94
N TYR A 374 -7.00 18.02 2.96
CA TYR A 374 -8.06 17.40 2.18
C TYR A 374 -9.44 17.88 2.62
N GLN A 375 -9.69 17.94 3.92
CA GLN A 375 -10.95 18.47 4.48
C GLN A 375 -11.19 19.92 4.05
N ARG A 376 -10.16 20.74 4.08
CA ARG A 376 -10.22 22.12 3.56
C ARG A 376 -10.55 22.16 2.06
N LEU A 377 -9.93 21.30 1.27
CA LEU A 377 -10.26 21.20 -0.15
C LEU A 377 -11.72 20.84 -0.37
N GLN A 378 -12.24 19.86 0.39
CA GLN A 378 -13.65 19.47 0.29
C GLN A 378 -14.59 20.61 0.70
N GLU A 379 -14.28 21.35 1.77
CA GLU A 379 -15.03 22.55 2.20
C GLU A 379 -15.10 23.59 1.07
N VAL A 380 -13.97 23.87 0.43
CA VAL A 380 -13.91 24.87 -0.65
C VAL A 380 -14.67 24.42 -1.88
N LEU A 381 -14.54 23.13 -2.28
CA LEU A 381 -15.30 22.56 -3.40
C LEU A 381 -16.79 22.62 -3.16
N GLU A 382 -17.26 22.31 -1.94
CA GLU A 382 -18.65 22.36 -1.54
C GLU A 382 -19.19 23.80 -1.56
N LYS A 383 -18.52 24.72 -0.85
CA LYS A 383 -18.93 26.13 -0.78
C LYS A 383 -18.89 26.86 -2.14
N SER A 384 -18.09 26.39 -3.08
CA SER A 384 -18.01 26.93 -4.45
C SER A 384 -19.04 26.35 -5.42
N GLY A 385 -19.81 25.34 -5.02
CA GLY A 385 -20.73 24.58 -5.90
C GLY A 385 -20.05 23.64 -6.89
N LEU A 386 -18.70 23.53 -6.83
CA LEU A 386 -17.97 22.66 -7.74
C LEU A 386 -18.08 21.17 -7.36
N LYS A 387 -18.47 20.88 -6.11
CA LYS A 387 -18.58 19.49 -5.65
C LYS A 387 -19.72 18.75 -6.33
N GLU A 388 -20.86 19.41 -6.49
CA GLU A 388 -22.04 18.91 -7.18
C GLU A 388 -21.73 18.70 -8.68
N GLU A 389 -21.18 19.72 -9.34
CA GLU A 389 -20.78 19.66 -10.75
C GLU A 389 -19.78 18.51 -11.04
N LEU A 390 -18.81 18.33 -10.14
CA LEU A 390 -17.86 17.21 -10.26
C LEU A 390 -18.52 15.85 -10.03
N ALA A 391 -19.55 15.78 -9.17
CA ALA A 391 -20.29 14.56 -8.92
C ALA A 391 -21.14 14.15 -10.14
N GLU A 392 -21.76 15.10 -10.84
CA GLU A 392 -22.48 14.86 -12.10
C GLU A 392 -21.54 14.25 -13.15
N ASP A 393 -20.30 14.72 -13.23
CA ASP A 393 -19.26 14.18 -14.09
C ASP A 393 -18.61 12.88 -13.55
N SER A 394 -19.07 12.35 -12.42
CA SER A 394 -18.45 11.23 -11.70
C SER A 394 -16.97 11.46 -11.34
N LYS A 395 -16.53 12.71 -11.22
CA LYS A 395 -15.15 13.10 -10.90
C LYS A 395 -14.92 13.27 -9.41
N LYS A 396 -13.75 12.82 -8.93
CA LYS A 396 -13.32 12.96 -7.52
C LYS A 396 -11.99 13.72 -7.44
N VAL A 397 -12.08 14.99 -7.14
CA VAL A 397 -10.89 15.85 -6.98
C VAL A 397 -10.30 15.69 -5.58
N SER A 398 -9.00 15.52 -5.52
CA SER A 398 -8.19 15.37 -4.32
C SER A 398 -6.95 16.28 -4.37
N LEU A 399 -6.21 16.35 -3.26
CA LEU A 399 -4.92 17.07 -3.27
C LEU A 399 -3.94 16.53 -4.31
N TYR A 400 -4.06 15.25 -4.68
CA TYR A 400 -3.20 14.64 -5.68
C TYR A 400 -3.60 15.04 -7.11
N SER A 401 -4.86 15.45 -7.31
CA SER A 401 -5.36 15.97 -8.58
C SER A 401 -4.61 17.21 -9.05
N SER A 402 -4.06 18.02 -8.13
CA SER A 402 -3.20 19.15 -8.49
C SER A 402 -1.95 18.75 -9.28
N ARG A 403 -1.38 17.60 -8.94
CA ARG A 403 -0.22 17.06 -9.65
C ARG A 403 -0.62 16.49 -11.02
N HIS A 404 -1.79 15.87 -11.11
CA HIS A 404 -2.33 15.43 -12.40
C HIS A 404 -2.58 16.64 -13.31
N ALA A 405 -3.20 17.70 -12.78
CA ALA A 405 -3.40 18.95 -13.49
C ALA A 405 -2.08 19.58 -13.95
N PHE A 406 -1.08 19.65 -13.06
CA PHE A 406 0.26 20.16 -13.43
C PHE A 406 0.84 19.39 -14.64
N ILE A 407 0.82 18.06 -14.61
CA ILE A 407 1.37 17.24 -15.71
C ILE A 407 0.56 17.47 -16.99
N THR A 408 -0.79 17.33 -16.91
CA THR A 408 -1.70 17.54 -18.03
C THR A 408 -1.51 18.92 -18.69
N TRP A 409 -1.49 19.98 -17.89
CA TRP A 409 -1.40 21.34 -18.42
C TRP A 409 -0.03 21.65 -19.00
N ARG A 410 1.08 21.11 -18.44
CA ARG A 410 2.42 21.25 -19.01
C ARG A 410 2.55 20.54 -20.34
N LEU A 411 1.97 19.36 -20.48
CA LEU A 411 1.95 18.62 -21.74
C LEU A 411 1.00 19.25 -22.75
N ARG A 412 -0.22 19.61 -22.33
CA ARG A 412 -1.28 20.08 -23.24
C ARG A 412 -1.09 21.53 -23.70
N TYR A 413 -0.81 22.43 -22.78
CA TYR A 413 -0.76 23.87 -23.05
C TYR A 413 0.65 24.47 -23.00
N GLY A 414 1.56 23.85 -22.27
CA GLY A 414 2.88 24.39 -22.00
C GLY A 414 3.96 23.99 -23.01
N ASN A 415 3.69 23.10 -23.94
CA ASN A 415 4.70 22.53 -24.88
C ASN A 415 5.96 22.01 -24.17
N VAL A 416 5.85 21.59 -22.91
CA VAL A 416 7.00 21.11 -22.15
C VAL A 416 7.28 19.65 -22.53
N PRO A 417 8.52 19.32 -22.95
CA PRO A 417 8.87 17.95 -23.31
C PRO A 417 8.61 16.98 -22.16
N ILE A 418 8.08 15.80 -22.48
CA ILE A 418 7.66 14.76 -21.49
C ILE A 418 8.77 14.41 -20.50
N HIS A 419 10.03 14.34 -20.95
CA HIS A 419 11.16 14.03 -20.10
C HIS A 419 11.42 15.09 -19.02
N LEU A 420 11.19 16.38 -19.33
CA LEU A 420 11.31 17.48 -18.35
C LEU A 420 10.16 17.44 -17.35
N VAL A 421 8.93 17.18 -17.83
CA VAL A 421 7.77 17.00 -16.96
C VAL A 421 8.01 15.82 -16.01
N ALA A 422 8.52 14.70 -16.52
CA ALA A 422 8.87 13.53 -15.70
C ALA A 422 9.91 13.84 -14.64
N LYS A 423 10.98 14.57 -15.00
CA LYS A 423 12.06 15.00 -14.10
C LYS A 423 11.54 15.91 -12.99
N VAL A 424 10.79 16.94 -13.32
CA VAL A 424 10.19 17.89 -12.36
C VAL A 424 9.19 17.19 -11.46
N ALA A 425 8.27 16.46 -12.03
CA ALA A 425 7.28 15.70 -11.28
C ALA A 425 7.91 14.54 -10.44
N GLY A 426 9.11 14.07 -10.73
CA GLY A 426 9.75 12.96 -10.03
C GLY A 426 9.01 11.63 -10.27
N THR A 427 8.79 11.31 -11.54
CA THR A 427 8.21 10.05 -12.02
C THR A 427 8.96 9.57 -13.26
N SER A 428 8.66 8.39 -13.78
CA SER A 428 9.25 7.91 -15.04
C SER A 428 8.47 8.42 -16.25
N ILE A 429 9.14 8.54 -17.39
CA ILE A 429 8.52 8.83 -18.69
C ILE A 429 7.45 7.80 -18.98
N GLN A 430 7.76 6.51 -18.87
CA GLN A 430 6.82 5.41 -19.07
C GLN A 430 5.52 5.58 -18.25
N LYS A 431 5.63 6.05 -16.97
CA LYS A 431 4.46 6.29 -16.13
C LYS A 431 3.62 7.47 -16.65
N ILE A 432 4.25 8.48 -17.23
CA ILE A 432 3.55 9.61 -17.86
C ILE A 432 2.87 9.14 -19.14
N GLU A 433 3.56 8.42 -20.00
CA GLU A 433 3.01 7.86 -21.24
C GLU A 433 1.79 6.97 -20.98
N GLN A 434 1.89 6.04 -20.03
CA GLN A 434 0.76 5.19 -19.63
C GLN A 434 -0.46 5.97 -19.12
N THR A 435 -0.25 7.15 -18.54
CA THR A 435 -1.35 7.90 -17.90
C THR A 435 -1.84 9.07 -18.76
N TYR A 436 -0.96 9.66 -19.58
CA TYR A 436 -1.19 10.94 -20.28
C TYR A 436 -0.78 10.89 -21.76
N GLY A 437 -0.35 9.72 -22.29
CA GLY A 437 0.14 9.61 -23.66
C GLY A 437 -0.87 10.03 -24.72
N HIS A 438 -2.17 9.84 -24.45
CA HIS A 438 -3.24 10.32 -25.33
C HIS A 438 -3.19 11.84 -25.59
N ILE A 439 -2.74 12.64 -24.60
CA ILE A 439 -2.62 14.11 -24.76
C ILE A 439 -1.57 14.48 -25.80
N GLU A 440 -0.48 13.74 -25.86
CA GLU A 440 0.54 13.95 -26.88
C GLU A 440 0.05 13.58 -28.28
N VAL A 441 -0.69 12.46 -28.40
CA VAL A 441 -1.29 12.03 -29.66
C VAL A 441 -2.27 13.09 -30.19
N GLU A 442 -3.22 13.54 -29.35
CA GLU A 442 -4.17 14.59 -29.71
C GLU A 442 -3.49 15.88 -30.17
N LYS A 443 -2.37 16.25 -29.53
CA LYS A 443 -1.65 17.49 -29.80
C LYS A 443 -0.75 17.42 -31.02
N GLN A 444 -0.24 16.24 -31.31
CA GLN A 444 0.68 16.02 -32.42
C GLN A 444 -0.02 15.42 -33.64
N THR A 445 -1.35 15.53 -33.70
CA THR A 445 -2.12 14.99 -34.84
C THR A 445 -1.56 15.51 -36.17
N GLU A 446 -1.25 16.79 -36.26
CA GLU A 446 -0.65 17.38 -37.45
C GLU A 446 0.74 16.79 -37.79
N LEU A 447 1.59 16.53 -36.77
CA LEU A 447 2.88 15.86 -36.97
C LEU A 447 2.72 14.39 -37.32
N LEU A 448 1.74 13.72 -36.73
CA LEU A 448 1.43 12.31 -37.00
C LEU A 448 0.81 12.12 -38.39
N THR A 449 0.12 13.14 -38.90
CA THR A 449 -0.49 13.17 -40.20
C THR A 449 0.35 13.85 -41.29
N ARG A 450 1.36 14.64 -40.87
CA ARG A 450 2.36 15.24 -41.78
C ARG A 450 3.19 14.14 -42.40
N ASN A 451 3.01 13.93 -43.67
CA ASN A 451 3.90 13.16 -44.52
C ASN A 451 4.42 11.84 -43.97
N GLN A 452 3.65 10.84 -44.04
CA GLN A 452 4.17 9.48 -44.01
C GLN A 452 4.84 9.15 -45.38
N GLY A 453 5.92 9.90 -45.64
CA GLY A 453 6.78 9.65 -46.80
C GLY A 453 6.29 10.25 -48.14
N ARG A 454 7.21 10.44 -49.06
CA ARG A 454 7.00 10.98 -50.44
C ARG A 454 5.88 10.28 -51.22
N ALA A 455 5.51 9.05 -50.85
CA ALA A 455 4.46 8.29 -51.52
C ALA A 455 3.06 8.91 -51.31
N ARG A 456 2.75 9.40 -50.14
CA ARG A 456 1.42 9.95 -49.81
C ARG A 456 1.21 11.37 -50.37
N THR A 457 2.28 12.16 -50.48
CA THR A 457 2.24 13.45 -51.20
C THR A 457 2.00 13.28 -52.68
N ALA A 458 2.50 12.19 -53.26
CA ALA A 458 2.26 11.87 -54.66
C ALA A 458 0.82 11.35 -54.91
N GLU A 459 0.22 10.59 -53.94
CA GLU A 459 -1.17 10.16 -54.03
C GLU A 459 -2.16 11.31 -53.88
N VAL A 460 -1.96 12.20 -52.91
CA VAL A 460 -2.83 13.37 -52.73
C VAL A 460 -2.68 14.36 -53.85
N ASP A 461 -1.47 14.56 -54.39
CA ASP A 461 -1.25 15.35 -55.62
C ASP A 461 -1.83 14.69 -56.87
N LEU A 462 -1.88 13.36 -56.93
CA LEU A 462 -2.51 12.65 -58.04
C LEU A 462 -4.04 12.75 -58.01
N GLU A 463 -4.65 12.54 -56.80
CA GLU A 463 -6.09 12.70 -56.62
C GLU A 463 -6.54 14.14 -56.90
N SER A 464 -5.83 15.15 -56.41
CA SER A 464 -6.15 16.55 -56.71
C SER A 464 -5.93 16.92 -58.18
N LYS A 465 -5.01 16.29 -58.89
CA LYS A 465 -4.79 16.47 -60.36
C LYS A 465 -5.87 15.75 -61.16
N LEU A 466 -6.31 14.57 -60.75
CA LEU A 466 -7.39 13.84 -61.39
C LEU A 466 -8.74 14.57 -61.23
N GLU A 467 -9.04 15.13 -60.05
CA GLU A 467 -10.23 15.98 -59.86
C GLU A 467 -10.21 17.26 -60.71
N VAL A 468 -9.04 17.85 -60.95
CA VAL A 468 -8.91 19.01 -61.84
C VAL A 468 -9.03 18.64 -63.30
N GLU A 469 -8.55 17.45 -63.74
CA GLU A 469 -8.70 16.95 -65.11
C GLU A 469 -10.15 16.55 -65.41
N GLU A 470 -10.88 15.90 -64.47
CA GLU A 470 -12.29 15.59 -64.63
C GLU A 470 -13.14 16.87 -64.76
N LEU A 471 -12.85 17.91 -63.96
CA LEU A 471 -13.53 19.22 -64.03
C LEU A 471 -13.17 20.02 -65.33
N SER A 472 -12.06 19.68 -66.02
CA SER A 472 -11.67 20.35 -67.27
C SER A 472 -12.16 19.65 -68.52
N THR A 473 -12.69 18.43 -68.43
CA THR A 473 -13.28 17.68 -69.55
C THR A 473 -14.79 17.85 -69.68
N ASP A 474 -15.45 18.50 -68.70
CA ASP A 474 -16.87 18.82 -68.72
C ASP A 474 -17.18 20.29 -69.09
N LEU A 475 -16.20 21.01 -69.67
CA LEU A 475 -16.37 22.34 -70.25
C LEU A 475 -16.04 22.31 -71.76
#